data_11514d35c4c1e67704fa2cf921ad638b
#
_entry.id   11514d35c4c1e67704fa2cf921ad638b
#
_cell.length_a   1.000
_cell.length_b   1.000
_cell.length_c   1.000
_cell.angle_alpha   90.00
_cell.angle_beta   90.00
_cell.angle_gamma   90.00
#
_symmetry.space_group_name_H-M   'P 1'
#
loop_
_entity.id
_entity.type
_entity.pdbx_description
1 polymer ?
#
loop_
_entity_poly.entity_id
_entity_poly.type
_entity_poly.pdbx_seq_one_letter_code
_entity_poly.pdbx_strand_id
1 'polypeptide(L)'
;MAAEISAQLVRELREKTGTGMMDCKRALQETNGDIDAAIVALREKGMASAAKRAGRETTEGKVGYRLADDAKKGTMVAVGCETEPVSNNDEFLAYAKGVLDAVDANGIDAAGGLDEQRVELAG
;
A
#
# COMPACT_ATOMS: atom_id res chain seq x y z
N MET A 1 12.43 -29.03 -13.51
CA MET A 1 13.26 -27.95 -14.09
C MET A 1 12.58 -26.61 -13.81
N ALA A 2 13.34 -25.64 -13.35
CA ALA A 2 12.83 -24.28 -13.21
C ALA A 2 12.54 -23.71 -14.61
N ALA A 3 11.39 -23.10 -14.81
CA ALA A 3 11.08 -22.40 -16.05
C ALA A 3 12.07 -21.24 -16.26
N GLU A 4 12.47 -21.06 -17.51
CA GLU A 4 13.30 -19.90 -17.84
C GLU A 4 12.48 -18.62 -17.70
N ILE A 5 12.94 -17.74 -16.82
CA ILE A 5 12.24 -16.48 -16.54
C ILE A 5 12.77 -15.41 -17.49
N SER A 6 11.94 -15.00 -18.44
CA SER A 6 12.30 -13.96 -19.40
C SER A 6 12.24 -12.58 -18.75
N ALA A 7 13.05 -11.64 -19.28
CA ALA A 7 13.00 -10.24 -18.85
C ALA A 7 11.62 -9.61 -19.06
N GLN A 8 10.88 -10.09 -20.07
CA GLN A 8 9.53 -9.61 -20.35
C GLN A 8 8.54 -9.99 -19.24
N LEU A 9 8.61 -11.25 -18.74
CA LEU A 9 7.79 -11.68 -17.60
C LEU A 9 8.06 -10.87 -16.33
N VAL A 10 9.32 -10.60 -16.04
CA VAL A 10 9.72 -9.78 -14.90
C VAL A 10 9.16 -8.37 -15.04
N ARG A 11 9.26 -7.77 -16.22
CA ARG A 11 8.71 -6.44 -16.50
C ARG A 11 7.20 -6.41 -16.31
N GLU A 12 6.49 -7.39 -16.88
CA GLU A 12 5.04 -7.49 -16.76
C GLU A 12 4.59 -7.60 -15.30
N LEU A 13 5.24 -8.46 -14.53
CA LEU A 13 4.94 -8.60 -13.10
C LEU A 13 5.21 -7.31 -12.33
N ARG A 14 6.31 -6.63 -12.64
CA ARG A 14 6.66 -5.35 -12.03
C ARG A 14 5.62 -4.26 -12.33
N GLU A 15 5.14 -4.18 -13.57
CA GLU A 15 4.09 -3.23 -13.97
C GLU A 15 2.78 -3.49 -13.22
N LYS A 16 2.44 -4.75 -12.98
CA LYS A 16 1.22 -5.14 -12.25
C LYS A 16 1.31 -4.92 -10.74
N THR A 17 2.50 -5.06 -10.15
CA THR A 17 2.66 -5.08 -8.69
C THR A 17 3.39 -3.87 -8.12
N GLY A 18 4.16 -3.16 -8.93
CA GLY A 18 5.03 -2.09 -8.45
C GLY A 18 6.21 -2.55 -7.59
N THR A 19 6.41 -3.85 -7.47
CA THR A 19 7.48 -4.45 -6.65
C THR A 19 8.83 -4.36 -7.37
N GLY A 20 9.93 -4.39 -6.61
CA GLY A 20 11.28 -4.34 -7.14
C GLY A 20 11.60 -5.50 -8.09
N MET A 21 12.48 -5.26 -9.07
CA MET A 21 12.80 -6.22 -10.13
C MET A 21 13.30 -7.57 -9.60
N MET A 22 14.15 -7.57 -8.57
CA MET A 22 14.70 -8.79 -7.99
C MET A 22 13.64 -9.62 -7.26
N ASP A 23 12.73 -8.98 -6.57
CA ASP A 23 11.62 -9.68 -5.91
C ASP A 23 10.65 -10.28 -6.92
N CYS A 24 10.36 -9.58 -8.02
CA CYS A 24 9.57 -10.09 -9.12
C CYS A 24 10.23 -11.33 -9.75
N LYS A 25 11.53 -11.26 -10.02
CA LYS A 25 12.27 -12.40 -10.58
C LYS A 25 12.22 -13.62 -9.67
N ARG A 26 12.45 -13.41 -8.37
CA ARG A 26 12.39 -14.49 -7.38
C ARG A 26 11.01 -15.13 -7.31
N ALA A 27 9.96 -14.30 -7.25
CA ALA A 27 8.58 -14.80 -7.21
C ALA A 27 8.24 -15.63 -8.46
N LEU A 28 8.68 -15.20 -9.65
CA LEU A 28 8.49 -15.96 -10.89
C LEU A 28 9.27 -17.27 -10.90
N GLN A 29 10.48 -17.28 -10.35
CA GLN A 29 11.27 -18.52 -10.22
C GLN A 29 10.58 -19.52 -9.29
N GLU A 30 10.06 -19.05 -8.16
CA GLU A 30 9.35 -19.90 -7.19
C GLU A 30 8.02 -20.43 -7.72
N THR A 31 7.38 -19.74 -8.65
CA THR A 31 6.09 -20.11 -9.26
C THR A 31 6.22 -20.65 -10.68
N ASN A 32 7.43 -20.98 -11.14
CA ASN A 32 7.71 -21.51 -12.47
C ASN A 32 7.17 -20.65 -13.62
N GLY A 33 7.23 -19.33 -13.47
CA GLY A 33 6.78 -18.37 -14.47
C GLY A 33 5.28 -18.06 -14.46
N ASP A 34 4.54 -18.57 -13.49
CA ASP A 34 3.12 -18.27 -13.31
C ASP A 34 2.97 -16.87 -12.70
N ILE A 35 2.49 -15.90 -13.50
CA ILE A 35 2.32 -14.51 -13.08
C ILE A 35 1.28 -14.38 -11.97
N ASP A 36 0.15 -15.06 -12.08
CA ASP A 36 -0.92 -14.95 -11.08
C ASP A 36 -0.48 -15.48 -9.72
N ALA A 37 0.19 -16.64 -9.72
CA ALA A 37 0.78 -17.19 -8.51
C ALA A 37 1.88 -16.29 -7.93
N ALA A 38 2.68 -15.66 -8.78
CA ALA A 38 3.71 -14.71 -8.36
C ALA A 38 3.11 -13.46 -7.69
N ILE A 39 1.99 -12.95 -8.20
CA ILE A 39 1.26 -11.82 -7.59
C ILE A 39 0.80 -12.20 -6.18
N VAL A 40 0.21 -13.37 -6.01
CA VAL A 40 -0.24 -13.88 -4.70
C VAL A 40 0.96 -14.01 -3.75
N ALA A 41 2.07 -14.60 -4.20
CA ALA A 41 3.26 -14.77 -3.38
C ALA A 41 3.86 -13.42 -2.93
N LEU A 42 3.90 -12.43 -3.81
CA LEU A 42 4.36 -11.08 -3.47
C LEU A 42 3.44 -10.38 -2.48
N ARG A 43 2.12 -10.55 -2.63
CA ARG A 43 1.14 -10.00 -1.69
C ARG A 43 1.30 -10.60 -0.30
N GLU A 44 1.43 -11.91 -0.18
CA GLU A 44 1.66 -12.61 1.10
C GLU A 44 2.95 -12.14 1.76
N LYS A 45 4.02 -11.97 1.00
CA LYS A 45 5.29 -11.45 1.50
C LYS A 45 5.16 -10.02 2.02
N GLY A 46 4.43 -9.16 1.29
CA GLY A 46 4.13 -7.80 1.70
C GLY A 46 3.33 -7.75 2.99
N MET A 47 2.32 -8.58 3.13
CA MET A 47 1.53 -8.71 4.36
C MET A 47 2.39 -9.14 5.55
N ALA A 48 3.29 -10.11 5.36
CA ALA A 48 4.21 -10.55 6.41
C ALA A 48 5.18 -9.44 6.82
N SER A 49 5.69 -8.66 5.87
CA SER A 49 6.55 -7.51 6.14
C SER A 49 5.79 -6.42 6.90
N ALA A 50 4.57 -6.12 6.52
CA ALA A 50 3.71 -5.15 7.22
C ALA A 50 3.43 -5.59 8.66
N ALA A 51 3.15 -6.88 8.89
CA ALA A 51 2.93 -7.43 10.22
C ALA A 51 4.16 -7.26 11.14
N LYS A 52 5.36 -7.44 10.60
CA LYS A 52 6.62 -7.22 11.36
C LYS A 52 6.82 -5.77 11.78
N ARG A 53 6.25 -4.82 11.02
CA ARG A 53 6.37 -3.38 11.27
C ARG A 53 5.22 -2.81 12.09
N ALA A 54 4.18 -3.58 12.35
CA ALA A 54 2.96 -3.10 13.01
C ALA A 54 3.18 -2.47 14.40
N GLY A 55 4.24 -2.91 15.11
CA GLY A 55 4.60 -2.37 16.42
C GLY A 55 5.55 -1.18 16.40
N ARG A 56 5.98 -0.72 15.23
CA ARG A 56 6.91 0.40 15.14
C ARG A 56 6.21 1.73 15.41
N GLU A 57 6.92 2.63 16.08
CA GLU A 57 6.43 3.96 16.36
C GLU A 57 6.38 4.81 15.10
N THR A 58 5.30 5.57 14.93
CA THR A 58 5.12 6.50 13.82
C THR A 58 5.20 7.93 14.35
N THR A 59 6.28 8.63 14.02
CA THR A 59 6.54 10.00 14.50
C THR A 59 6.28 11.06 13.43
N GLU A 60 6.12 10.64 12.19
CA GLU A 60 5.85 11.51 11.05
C GLU A 60 4.48 11.17 10.45
N GLY A 61 3.98 11.97 9.53
CA GLY A 61 2.71 11.73 8.85
C GLY A 61 2.10 12.98 8.26
N LYS A 62 0.86 12.83 7.83
CA LYS A 62 0.06 13.93 7.28
C LYS A 62 -1.30 14.01 7.96
N VAL A 63 -1.76 15.23 8.14
CA VAL A 63 -3.12 15.52 8.62
C VAL A 63 -3.91 16.14 7.45
N GLY A 64 -5.00 15.50 7.09
CA GLY A 64 -5.93 16.01 6.09
C GLY A 64 -7.22 16.49 6.76
N TYR A 65 -7.83 17.54 6.24
CA TYR A 65 -9.10 18.03 6.73
C TYR A 65 -9.99 18.51 5.60
N ARG A 66 -11.28 18.50 5.85
CA ARG A 66 -12.29 19.01 4.93
C ARG A 66 -13.40 19.69 5.71
N LEU A 67 -13.78 20.88 5.27
CA LEU A 67 -14.94 21.62 5.83
C LEU A 67 -16.09 21.56 4.82
N ALA A 68 -17.30 21.32 5.31
CA ALA A 68 -18.50 21.47 4.51
C ALA A 68 -18.69 22.94 4.07
N ASP A 69 -19.40 23.17 2.96
CA ASP A 69 -19.60 24.50 2.38
C ASP A 69 -20.23 25.50 3.38
N ASP A 70 -21.10 25.00 4.26
CA ASP A 70 -21.75 25.80 5.31
C ASP A 70 -20.91 25.94 6.59
N ALA A 71 -19.72 25.37 6.63
CA ALA A 71 -18.79 25.34 7.77
C ALA A 71 -19.37 24.74 9.06
N LYS A 72 -20.46 23.99 8.98
CA LYS A 72 -21.11 23.35 10.14
C LYS A 72 -20.61 21.95 10.42
N LYS A 73 -19.94 21.34 9.47
CA LYS A 73 -19.35 20.00 9.58
C LYS A 73 -17.90 20.03 9.11
N GLY A 74 -17.04 19.38 9.84
CA GLY A 74 -15.63 19.19 9.45
C GLY A 74 -15.21 17.74 9.63
N THR A 75 -14.31 17.28 8.78
CA THR A 75 -13.69 15.96 8.85
C THR A 75 -12.19 16.14 8.91
N MET A 76 -11.53 15.46 9.84
CA MET A 76 -10.08 15.49 9.99
C MET A 76 -9.55 14.07 10.13
N VAL A 77 -8.49 13.74 9.41
CA VAL A 77 -7.79 12.46 9.52
C VAL A 77 -6.30 12.70 9.67
N ALA A 78 -5.65 11.87 10.46
CA ALA A 78 -4.20 11.85 10.60
C ALA A 78 -3.69 10.46 10.21
N VAL A 79 -2.71 10.39 9.31
CA VAL A 79 -2.08 9.14 8.88
C VAL A 79 -0.61 9.20 9.24
N GLY A 80 -0.17 8.32 10.14
CA GLY A 80 1.21 8.25 10.61
C GLY A 80 2.09 7.38 9.73
N CYS A 81 3.38 7.70 9.70
CA CYS A 81 4.42 6.89 9.07
C CYS A 81 5.73 7.01 9.87
N GLU A 82 6.69 6.14 9.55
CA GLU A 82 7.94 6.09 10.30
C GLU A 82 8.89 7.24 9.98
N THR A 83 8.89 7.73 8.74
CA THR A 83 9.87 8.74 8.29
C THR A 83 9.24 9.83 7.43
N GLU A 84 9.84 11.01 7.42
CA GLU A 84 9.40 12.14 6.60
C GLU A 84 9.37 11.84 5.09
N PRO A 85 10.37 11.19 4.46
CA PRO A 85 10.29 10.85 3.05
C PRO A 85 9.05 10.05 2.68
N VAL A 86 8.60 9.14 3.55
CA VAL A 86 7.36 8.38 3.34
C VAL A 86 6.16 9.30 3.36
N SER A 87 6.09 10.26 4.27
CA SER A 87 4.97 11.20 4.38
C SER A 87 4.81 12.11 3.15
N ASN A 88 5.87 12.27 2.35
CA ASN A 88 5.86 13.05 1.12
C ASN A 88 5.76 12.18 -0.15
N ASN A 89 5.65 10.87 0.00
CA ASN A 89 5.48 9.94 -1.12
C ASN A 89 4.07 10.06 -1.72
N ASP A 90 3.96 10.04 -3.05
CA ASP A 90 2.69 10.21 -3.75
C ASP A 90 1.67 9.11 -3.40
N GLU A 91 2.11 7.86 -3.24
CA GLU A 91 1.24 6.75 -2.86
C GLU A 91 0.70 6.93 -1.43
N PHE A 92 1.55 7.39 -0.51
CA PHE A 92 1.14 7.71 0.85
C PHE A 92 0.12 8.85 0.89
N LEU A 93 0.37 9.93 0.13
CA LEU A 93 -0.55 11.07 0.05
C LEU A 93 -1.89 10.66 -0.57
N ALA A 94 -1.88 9.82 -1.59
CA ALA A 94 -3.10 9.29 -2.21
C ALA A 94 -3.89 8.43 -1.23
N TYR A 95 -3.22 7.58 -0.45
CA TYR A 95 -3.85 6.79 0.61
C TYR A 95 -4.49 7.68 1.67
N ALA A 96 -3.77 8.69 2.16
CA ALA A 96 -4.27 9.63 3.16
C ALA A 96 -5.51 10.39 2.67
N LYS A 97 -5.50 10.83 1.40
CA LYS A 97 -6.65 11.46 0.77
C LYS A 97 -7.83 10.49 0.66
N GLY A 98 -7.58 9.25 0.30
CA GLY A 98 -8.60 8.19 0.24
C GLY A 98 -9.26 7.95 1.59
N VAL A 99 -8.50 7.95 2.68
CA VAL A 99 -9.02 7.84 4.05
C VAL A 99 -9.92 9.03 4.37
N LEU A 100 -9.47 10.25 4.06
CA LEU A 100 -10.25 11.47 4.29
C LEU A 100 -11.58 11.44 3.52
N ASP A 101 -11.54 11.05 2.23
CA ASP A 101 -12.72 10.95 1.38
C ASP A 101 -13.72 9.92 1.94
N ALA A 102 -13.24 8.75 2.36
CA ALA A 102 -14.07 7.69 2.91
C ALA A 102 -14.73 8.10 4.22
N VAL A 103 -13.99 8.71 5.13
CA VAL A 103 -14.51 9.17 6.43
C VAL A 103 -15.49 10.32 6.27
N ASP A 104 -15.20 11.26 5.37
CA ASP A 104 -16.10 12.39 5.09
C ASP A 104 -17.44 11.92 4.52
N ALA A 105 -17.42 10.93 3.63
CA ALA A 105 -18.63 10.40 2.98
C ALA A 105 -19.43 9.44 3.87
N ASN A 106 -18.76 8.58 4.67
CA ASN A 106 -19.38 7.43 5.33
C ASN A 106 -19.18 7.35 6.84
N GLY A 107 -18.49 8.32 7.46
CA GLY A 107 -18.21 8.35 8.89
C GLY A 107 -16.89 7.68 9.29
N ILE A 108 -16.55 7.75 10.59
CA ILE A 108 -15.24 7.30 11.12
C ILE A 108 -14.96 5.81 10.87
N ASP A 109 -15.96 4.97 10.92
CA ASP A 109 -15.80 3.52 10.73
C ASP A 109 -15.33 3.14 9.30
N ALA A 110 -15.53 4.04 8.34
CA ALA A 110 -15.09 3.82 6.96
C ALA A 110 -13.57 3.74 6.80
N ALA A 111 -12.79 4.27 7.74
CA ALA A 111 -11.33 4.16 7.74
C ALA A 111 -10.84 2.71 7.78
N GLY A 112 -11.55 1.83 8.49
CA GLY A 112 -11.25 0.40 8.55
C GLY A 112 -11.38 -0.32 7.21
N GLY A 113 -12.20 0.17 6.29
CA GLY A 113 -12.35 -0.40 4.95
C GLY A 113 -11.12 -0.25 4.06
N LEU A 114 -10.13 0.55 4.46
CA LEU A 114 -8.90 0.79 3.73
C LEU A 114 -7.68 0.04 4.32
N ASP A 115 -7.89 -0.85 5.26
CA ASP A 115 -6.81 -1.60 5.92
C ASP A 115 -5.98 -2.43 4.94
N GLU A 116 -6.60 -3.03 3.94
CA GLU A 116 -5.89 -3.81 2.92
C GLU A 116 -4.89 -2.92 2.14
N GLN A 117 -5.31 -1.73 1.73
CA GLN A 117 -4.43 -0.77 1.05
C GLN A 117 -3.29 -0.31 1.97
N ARG A 118 -3.58 -0.11 3.25
CA ARG A 118 -2.58 0.27 4.24
C ARG A 118 -1.51 -0.83 4.39
N VAL A 119 -1.92 -2.08 4.43
CA VAL A 119 -1.00 -3.22 4.52
C VAL A 119 -0.15 -3.35 3.26
N GLU A 120 -0.71 -3.18 2.08
CA GLU A 120 0.02 -3.18 0.82
C GLU A 120 1.06 -2.07 0.78
N LEU A 121 0.70 -0.87 1.21
CA LEU A 121 1.61 0.28 1.22
C LEU A 121 2.76 0.10 2.22
N ALA A 122 2.50 -0.53 3.37
CA ALA A 122 3.49 -0.80 4.40
C ALA A 122 4.44 -1.96 4.04
N GLY A 123 4.00 -2.88 3.21
CA GLY A 123 4.80 -4.01 2.74
C GLY A 123 5.77 -3.62 1.67
#